data_520c2ac0aa27a72ef6cf2f333adc41f4
#
_entry.id   520c2ac0aa27a72ef6cf2f333adc41f4
#
_cell.length_a   1.000
_cell.length_b   1.000
_cell.length_c   1.000
_cell.angle_alpha   90.00
_cell.angle_beta   90.00
_cell.angle_gamma   90.00
#
_symmetry.space_group_name_H-M   'P 1'
#
loop_
_entity.id
_entity.type
_entity.pdbx_description
1 polymer ?
#
loop_
_entity_poly.entity_id
_entity_poly.type
_entity_poly.pdbx_seq_one_letter_code
_entity_poly.pdbx_strand_id
1 'polypeptide(L)'
;MKIRLGPSGIPISSKSNSSIEGVKTVKELGLSAMEISFTHGIHMSLATAKELGKIAKVLDVELSIHVPYFVNLASLDKKIIEASKKRIVDSLERGVEMEASIVVAHAGYYGKDKEKAIEMIFEACKEITQLIEKNDWNIDFGLETMGKQASFGTLEEIIELCKKLKHLVPYLDPAHIYARQGGQINYKEIFNKLEILNLKKLHSHFSGIKYTLVGIGRGNERNHVPMKIAGPDFKEFAKEILKRKTDITIISESPILEIDSLAMKEIFEELEYKF
;
A
#
# COMPACT_ATOMS: atom_id res chain seq x y z
N MET A 1 -12.46 8.61 -14.18
CA MET A 1 -11.97 8.50 -12.80
C MET A 1 -12.72 7.38 -12.10
N LYS A 2 -12.01 6.43 -11.55
CA LYS A 2 -12.56 5.31 -10.77
C LYS A 2 -11.90 5.28 -9.40
N ILE A 3 -12.70 5.31 -8.33
CA ILE A 3 -12.25 5.21 -6.94
C ILE A 3 -12.69 3.84 -6.42
N ARG A 4 -11.77 3.09 -5.83
CA ARG A 4 -12.03 1.82 -5.16
C ARG A 4 -11.63 1.92 -3.69
N LEU A 5 -12.46 1.38 -2.82
CA LEU A 5 -12.24 1.41 -1.38
C LEU A 5 -12.37 0.00 -0.80
N GLY A 6 -11.56 -0.29 0.20
CA GLY A 6 -11.63 -1.57 0.90
C GLY A 6 -10.70 -1.68 2.09
N PRO A 7 -10.79 -2.77 2.88
CA PRO A 7 -9.97 -3.00 4.05
C PRO A 7 -8.64 -3.71 3.72
N SER A 8 -7.64 -3.52 4.59
CA SER A 8 -6.42 -4.33 4.64
C SER A 8 -6.69 -5.60 5.47
N GLY A 9 -7.17 -6.62 4.79
CA GLY A 9 -7.53 -7.90 5.39
C GLY A 9 -9.01 -8.25 5.27
N ILE A 10 -9.38 -9.37 5.89
CA ILE A 10 -10.76 -9.87 5.89
C ILE A 10 -11.61 -8.95 6.77
N PRO A 11 -12.77 -8.45 6.28
CA PRO A 11 -13.66 -7.61 7.09
C PRO A 11 -14.03 -8.26 8.43
N ILE A 12 -14.15 -7.46 9.48
CA ILE A 12 -14.56 -7.92 10.83
C ILE A 12 -15.98 -8.53 10.77
N SER A 13 -16.83 -7.99 9.91
CA SER A 13 -18.22 -8.47 9.70
C SER A 13 -18.30 -9.73 8.86
N SER A 14 -17.20 -10.27 8.38
CA SER A 14 -17.17 -11.48 7.55
C SER A 14 -17.61 -12.73 8.35
N LYS A 15 -18.37 -13.60 7.71
CA LYS A 15 -18.90 -14.84 8.34
C LYS A 15 -17.81 -15.87 8.68
N SER A 16 -16.63 -15.76 8.08
CA SER A 16 -15.49 -16.63 8.35
C SER A 16 -14.17 -15.91 8.05
N ASN A 17 -13.06 -16.46 8.55
CA ASN A 17 -11.71 -15.97 8.31
C ASN A 17 -11.12 -16.45 6.95
N SER A 18 -11.97 -16.68 5.95
CA SER A 18 -11.56 -17.01 4.59
C SER A 18 -11.45 -15.77 3.74
N SER A 19 -10.35 -15.62 2.98
CA SER A 19 -10.20 -14.51 2.03
C SER A 19 -11.32 -14.50 0.96
N ILE A 20 -11.82 -15.66 0.57
CA ILE A 20 -12.95 -15.80 -0.36
C ILE A 20 -14.22 -15.20 0.25
N GLU A 21 -14.50 -15.50 1.51
CA GLU A 21 -15.66 -14.92 2.21
C GLU A 21 -15.45 -13.42 2.43
N GLY A 22 -14.22 -13.00 2.73
CA GLY A 22 -13.85 -11.58 2.85
C GLY A 22 -14.20 -10.79 1.59
N VAL A 23 -13.83 -11.28 0.41
CA VAL A 23 -14.15 -10.64 -0.88
C VAL A 23 -15.66 -10.54 -1.10
N LYS A 24 -16.43 -11.58 -0.75
CA LYS A 24 -17.91 -11.52 -0.83
C LYS A 24 -18.50 -10.46 0.10
N THR A 25 -18.00 -10.43 1.35
CA THR A 25 -18.43 -9.45 2.34
C THR A 25 -18.08 -8.02 1.88
N VAL A 26 -16.88 -7.80 1.33
CA VAL A 26 -16.49 -6.50 0.73
C VAL A 26 -17.52 -6.07 -0.33
N LYS A 27 -17.92 -6.99 -1.21
CA LYS A 27 -18.94 -6.71 -2.23
C LYS A 27 -20.33 -6.42 -1.63
N GLU A 28 -20.76 -7.20 -0.63
CA GLU A 28 -22.04 -7.01 0.08
C GLU A 28 -22.11 -5.64 0.78
N LEU A 29 -20.98 -5.14 1.29
CA LEU A 29 -20.84 -3.82 1.88
C LEU A 29 -20.81 -2.67 0.86
N GLY A 30 -20.84 -2.98 -0.44
CA GLY A 30 -20.72 -1.98 -1.51
C GLY A 30 -19.34 -1.35 -1.60
N LEU A 31 -18.30 -2.07 -1.14
CA LEU A 31 -16.88 -1.78 -1.35
C LEU A 31 -16.38 -2.51 -2.60
N SER A 32 -15.20 -2.15 -3.09
CA SER A 32 -14.70 -2.67 -4.37
C SER A 32 -13.20 -2.95 -4.39
N ALA A 33 -12.54 -3.01 -3.24
CA ALA A 33 -11.15 -3.43 -3.09
C ALA A 33 -10.95 -4.23 -1.80
N MET A 34 -9.94 -5.10 -1.77
CA MET A 34 -9.48 -5.78 -0.57
C MET A 34 -8.00 -6.08 -0.68
N GLU A 35 -7.25 -5.82 0.38
CA GLU A 35 -5.87 -6.21 0.47
C GLU A 35 -5.70 -7.54 1.19
N ILE A 36 -4.86 -8.42 0.63
CA ILE A 36 -4.44 -9.66 1.24
C ILE A 36 -3.16 -9.42 2.01
N SER A 37 -3.24 -9.37 3.34
CA SER A 37 -2.11 -9.07 4.20
C SER A 37 -1.39 -10.37 4.62
N PHE A 38 -0.18 -10.59 4.10
CA PHE A 38 0.66 -11.73 4.48
C PHE A 38 1.51 -11.46 5.74
N THR A 39 0.97 -10.77 6.72
CA THR A 39 1.66 -10.23 7.89
C THR A 39 2.68 -11.19 8.55
N HIS A 40 2.30 -12.44 8.77
CA HIS A 40 3.12 -13.45 9.47
C HIS A 40 3.69 -14.52 8.55
N GLY A 41 3.50 -14.42 7.26
CA GLY A 41 3.99 -15.37 6.27
C GLY A 41 2.97 -15.69 5.19
N ILE A 42 3.45 -16.32 4.12
CA ILE A 42 2.63 -16.65 2.95
C ILE A 42 2.11 -18.07 3.11
N HIS A 43 0.89 -18.19 3.64
CA HIS A 43 0.24 -19.51 3.83
C HIS A 43 -0.73 -19.88 2.70
N MET A 44 -1.02 -18.92 1.79
CA MET A 44 -1.92 -19.15 0.66
C MET A 44 -1.23 -19.97 -0.45
N SER A 45 -1.86 -21.07 -0.88
CA SER A 45 -1.40 -21.81 -2.05
C SER A 45 -1.69 -21.07 -3.36
N LEU A 46 -0.97 -21.38 -4.44
CA LEU A 46 -1.26 -20.81 -5.76
C LEU A 46 -2.67 -21.19 -6.25
N ALA A 47 -3.13 -22.40 -5.94
CA ALA A 47 -4.49 -22.82 -6.29
C ALA A 47 -5.56 -21.97 -5.57
N THR A 48 -5.37 -21.70 -4.29
CA THR A 48 -6.27 -20.82 -3.51
C THR A 48 -6.21 -19.37 -4.01
N ALA A 49 -5.03 -18.88 -4.37
CA ALA A 49 -4.86 -17.55 -4.95
C ALA A 49 -5.64 -17.42 -6.27
N LYS A 50 -5.53 -18.42 -7.15
CA LYS A 50 -6.25 -18.47 -8.42
C LYS A 50 -7.77 -18.51 -8.26
N GLU A 51 -8.26 -19.30 -7.29
CA GLU A 51 -9.68 -19.37 -6.96
C GLU A 51 -10.20 -18.01 -6.45
N LEU A 52 -9.45 -17.38 -5.52
CA LEU A 52 -9.76 -16.07 -4.98
C LEU A 52 -9.84 -15.01 -6.08
N GLY A 53 -8.87 -14.99 -7.01
CA GLY A 53 -8.84 -14.07 -8.13
C GLY A 53 -10.06 -14.19 -9.05
N LYS A 54 -10.47 -15.43 -9.38
CA LYS A 54 -11.68 -15.67 -10.17
C LYS A 54 -12.92 -15.10 -9.51
N ILE A 55 -13.08 -15.31 -8.20
CA ILE A 55 -14.23 -14.82 -7.44
C ILE A 55 -14.20 -13.29 -7.36
N ALA A 56 -13.05 -12.70 -7.03
CA ALA A 56 -12.88 -11.25 -6.96
C ALA A 56 -13.20 -10.57 -8.30
N LYS A 57 -12.74 -11.15 -9.42
CA LYS A 57 -13.04 -10.67 -10.76
C LYS A 57 -14.53 -10.67 -11.09
N VAL A 58 -15.24 -11.76 -10.77
CA VAL A 58 -16.70 -11.87 -10.98
C VAL A 58 -17.45 -10.81 -10.14
N LEU A 59 -16.96 -10.51 -8.94
CA LEU A 59 -17.58 -9.56 -8.04
C LEU A 59 -17.14 -8.10 -8.28
N ASP A 60 -16.25 -7.85 -9.23
CA ASP A 60 -15.59 -6.55 -9.47
C ASP A 60 -14.94 -5.99 -8.19
N VAL A 61 -14.23 -6.84 -7.45
CA VAL A 61 -13.41 -6.47 -6.30
C VAL A 61 -11.95 -6.54 -6.71
N GLU A 62 -11.23 -5.42 -6.61
CA GLU A 62 -9.80 -5.36 -6.89
C GLU A 62 -9.01 -5.90 -5.71
N LEU A 63 -7.99 -6.70 -6.00
CA LEU A 63 -7.09 -7.25 -5.01
C LEU A 63 -5.72 -6.56 -5.05
N SER A 64 -5.16 -6.32 -3.87
CA SER A 64 -3.76 -6.00 -3.63
C SER A 64 -3.17 -7.00 -2.62
N ILE A 65 -1.84 -7.03 -2.52
CA ILE A 65 -1.15 -7.86 -1.53
C ILE A 65 -0.19 -6.99 -0.75
N HIS A 66 -0.23 -7.06 0.59
CA HIS A 66 0.85 -6.60 1.44
C HIS A 66 1.77 -7.77 1.77
N VAL A 67 3.07 -7.60 1.49
CA VAL A 67 4.08 -8.64 1.82
C VAL A 67 4.25 -8.80 3.33
N PRO A 68 4.86 -9.92 3.81
CA PRO A 68 5.18 -10.07 5.23
C PRO A 68 6.05 -8.93 5.77
N TYR A 69 5.81 -8.49 7.01
CA TYR A 69 6.53 -7.37 7.63
C TYR A 69 8.05 -7.56 7.75
N PHE A 70 8.55 -8.79 7.65
CA PHE A 70 9.97 -9.12 7.80
C PHE A 70 10.75 -8.92 6.51
N VAL A 71 10.62 -7.74 5.90
CA VAL A 71 11.40 -7.33 4.72
C VAL A 71 12.41 -6.25 5.12
N ASN A 72 13.66 -6.45 4.73
CA ASN A 72 14.72 -5.45 4.82
C ASN A 72 15.71 -5.64 3.66
N LEU A 73 15.53 -4.86 2.61
CA LEU A 73 16.34 -4.90 1.39
C LEU A 73 17.70 -4.20 1.56
N ALA A 74 17.92 -3.49 2.68
CA ALA A 74 19.17 -2.82 3.02
C ALA A 74 19.91 -3.46 4.22
N SER A 75 19.64 -4.72 4.53
CA SER A 75 20.36 -5.44 5.60
C SER A 75 21.82 -5.65 5.23
N LEU A 76 22.71 -5.53 6.21
CA LEU A 76 24.12 -5.92 6.04
C LEU A 76 24.31 -7.44 5.96
N ASP A 77 23.35 -8.22 6.42
CA ASP A 77 23.32 -9.68 6.27
C ASP A 77 22.65 -10.04 4.93
N LYS A 78 23.44 -10.59 4.01
CA LYS A 78 22.96 -11.05 2.70
C LYS A 78 21.83 -12.09 2.79
N LYS A 79 21.81 -12.94 3.83
CA LYS A 79 20.72 -13.92 4.02
C LYS A 79 19.39 -13.22 4.28
N ILE A 80 19.40 -12.10 4.99
CA ILE A 80 18.16 -11.30 5.23
C ILE A 80 17.69 -10.66 3.94
N ILE A 81 18.59 -10.15 3.09
CA ILE A 81 18.22 -9.57 1.79
C ILE A 81 17.59 -10.65 0.90
N GLU A 82 18.25 -11.80 0.75
CA GLU A 82 17.73 -12.88 -0.09
C GLU A 82 16.38 -13.42 0.43
N ALA A 83 16.23 -13.57 1.75
CA ALA A 83 14.96 -13.95 2.34
C ALA A 83 13.86 -12.86 2.13
N SER A 84 14.24 -11.59 2.13
CA SER A 84 13.33 -10.47 1.86
C SER A 84 12.89 -10.46 0.40
N LYS A 85 13.82 -10.58 -0.55
CA LYS A 85 13.52 -10.70 -1.98
C LYS A 85 12.61 -11.91 -2.24
N LYS A 86 12.94 -13.07 -1.63
CA LYS A 86 12.11 -14.26 -1.77
C LYS A 86 10.67 -14.03 -1.30
N ARG A 87 10.43 -13.38 -0.15
CA ARG A 87 9.08 -13.05 0.33
C ARG A 87 8.32 -12.18 -0.65
N ILE A 88 8.99 -11.19 -1.25
CA ILE A 88 8.37 -10.33 -2.27
C ILE A 88 8.02 -11.13 -3.50
N VAL A 89 8.94 -11.95 -4.01
CA VAL A 89 8.72 -12.79 -5.20
C VAL A 89 7.60 -13.82 -4.96
N ASP A 90 7.63 -14.51 -3.83
CA ASP A 90 6.56 -15.45 -3.45
C ASP A 90 5.18 -14.74 -3.35
N SER A 91 5.14 -13.47 -2.95
CA SER A 91 3.91 -12.67 -2.92
C SER A 91 3.48 -12.25 -4.33
N LEU A 92 4.44 -11.88 -5.20
CA LEU A 92 4.17 -11.57 -6.60
C LEU A 92 3.57 -12.77 -7.35
N GLU A 93 4.10 -13.97 -7.15
CA GLU A 93 3.54 -15.19 -7.73
C GLU A 93 2.07 -15.40 -7.34
N ARG A 94 1.71 -15.20 -6.05
CA ARG A 94 0.31 -15.26 -5.59
C ARG A 94 -0.52 -14.12 -6.19
N GLY A 95 0.09 -12.92 -6.31
CA GLY A 95 -0.55 -11.77 -6.92
C GLY A 95 -0.92 -12.02 -8.38
N VAL A 96 -0.02 -12.59 -9.16
CA VAL A 96 -0.27 -12.97 -10.56
C VAL A 96 -1.41 -13.99 -10.65
N GLU A 97 -1.40 -15.05 -9.83
CA GLU A 97 -2.45 -16.07 -9.83
C GLU A 97 -3.83 -15.51 -9.42
N MET A 98 -3.89 -14.52 -8.53
CA MET A 98 -5.15 -13.89 -8.14
C MET A 98 -5.52 -12.66 -8.98
N GLU A 99 -4.77 -12.36 -10.04
CA GLU A 99 -4.95 -11.15 -10.87
C GLU A 99 -4.97 -9.86 -10.02
N ALA A 100 -4.14 -9.82 -8.96
CA ALA A 100 -4.00 -8.63 -8.13
C ALA A 100 -3.34 -7.49 -8.91
N SER A 101 -3.72 -6.26 -8.60
CA SER A 101 -3.18 -5.08 -9.30
C SER A 101 -1.75 -4.74 -8.86
N ILE A 102 -1.41 -5.03 -7.59
CA ILE A 102 -0.14 -4.60 -6.98
C ILE A 102 0.24 -5.49 -5.80
N VAL A 103 1.55 -5.65 -5.60
CA VAL A 103 2.14 -6.17 -4.37
C VAL A 103 2.92 -5.04 -3.71
N VAL A 104 2.58 -4.68 -2.47
CA VAL A 104 3.22 -3.60 -1.73
C VAL A 104 4.17 -4.12 -0.65
N ALA A 105 5.28 -3.40 -0.46
CA ALA A 105 6.28 -3.72 0.55
C ALA A 105 6.87 -2.47 1.21
N HIS A 106 7.25 -2.63 2.49
CA HIS A 106 8.23 -1.77 3.14
C HIS A 106 9.63 -2.15 2.65
N ALA A 107 10.45 -1.18 2.22
CA ALA A 107 11.79 -1.49 1.69
C ALA A 107 12.82 -1.84 2.77
N GLY A 108 12.67 -1.34 3.99
CA GLY A 108 13.59 -1.57 5.10
C GLY A 108 14.12 -0.28 5.72
N TYR A 109 15.32 -0.37 6.32
CA TYR A 109 15.88 0.68 7.16
C TYR A 109 17.20 1.21 6.58
N TYR A 110 17.51 2.50 6.84
CA TYR A 110 18.79 3.09 6.42
C TYR A 110 20.02 2.50 7.15
N GLY A 111 19.84 1.98 8.36
CA GLY A 111 20.97 1.57 9.19
C GLY A 111 21.87 2.76 9.55
N LYS A 112 23.21 2.57 9.46
CA LYS A 112 24.19 3.60 9.76
C LYS A 112 24.61 4.42 8.54
N ASP A 113 24.41 3.89 7.35
CA ASP A 113 24.84 4.48 6.08
C ASP A 113 23.62 4.58 5.16
N LYS A 114 23.07 5.78 5.08
CA LYS A 114 21.84 6.05 4.33
C LYS A 114 22.04 5.88 2.82
N GLU A 115 23.15 6.35 2.29
CA GLU A 115 23.44 6.31 0.85
C GLU A 115 23.58 4.87 0.37
N LYS A 116 24.37 4.09 1.11
CA LYS A 116 24.53 2.65 0.85
C LYS A 116 23.21 1.88 0.95
N ALA A 117 22.38 2.21 1.94
CA ALA A 117 21.06 1.57 2.08
C ALA A 117 20.16 1.86 0.86
N ILE A 118 20.15 3.10 0.36
CA ILE A 118 19.41 3.48 -0.84
C ILE A 118 19.89 2.69 -2.06
N GLU A 119 21.21 2.57 -2.24
CA GLU A 119 21.81 1.79 -3.33
C GLU A 119 21.42 0.31 -3.25
N MET A 120 21.49 -0.30 -2.07
CA MET A 120 21.11 -1.71 -1.85
C MET A 120 19.62 -1.94 -2.15
N ILE A 121 18.75 -1.03 -1.71
CA ILE A 121 17.30 -1.09 -2.00
C ILE A 121 17.07 -0.97 -3.51
N PHE A 122 17.75 -0.03 -4.18
CA PHE A 122 17.65 0.14 -5.63
C PHE A 122 18.02 -1.14 -6.38
N GLU A 123 19.16 -1.77 -6.07
CA GLU A 123 19.58 -3.00 -6.75
C GLU A 123 18.60 -4.17 -6.47
N ALA A 124 18.12 -4.31 -5.23
CA ALA A 124 17.12 -5.32 -4.91
C ALA A 124 15.79 -5.10 -5.66
N CYS A 125 15.30 -3.86 -5.73
CA CYS A 125 14.09 -3.52 -6.49
C CYS A 125 14.29 -3.77 -7.98
N LYS A 126 15.46 -3.46 -8.53
CA LYS A 126 15.81 -3.71 -9.92
C LYS A 126 15.78 -5.21 -10.25
N GLU A 127 16.35 -6.07 -9.41
CA GLU A 127 16.26 -7.52 -9.59
C GLU A 127 14.81 -8.01 -9.59
N ILE A 128 13.98 -7.50 -8.67
CA ILE A 128 12.57 -7.86 -8.56
C ILE A 128 11.79 -7.41 -9.82
N THR A 129 11.97 -6.17 -10.25
CA THR A 129 11.25 -5.64 -11.43
C THR A 129 11.70 -6.30 -12.73
N GLN A 130 12.98 -6.66 -12.85
CA GLN A 130 13.49 -7.47 -13.96
C GLN A 130 12.86 -8.87 -13.98
N LEU A 131 12.58 -9.45 -12.82
CA LEU A 131 11.88 -10.75 -12.75
C LEU A 131 10.42 -10.61 -13.21
N ILE A 132 9.73 -9.52 -12.87
CA ILE A 132 8.39 -9.21 -13.36
C ILE A 132 8.41 -9.12 -14.88
N GLU A 133 9.32 -8.36 -15.47
CA GLU A 133 9.46 -8.24 -16.92
C GLU A 133 9.80 -9.56 -17.61
N LYS A 134 10.76 -10.32 -17.06
CA LYS A 134 11.21 -11.60 -17.62
C LYS A 134 10.09 -12.64 -17.70
N ASN A 135 9.18 -12.63 -16.72
CA ASN A 135 8.07 -13.57 -16.65
C ASN A 135 6.77 -13.03 -17.30
N ASP A 136 6.81 -11.83 -17.87
CA ASP A 136 5.64 -11.14 -18.43
C ASP A 136 4.47 -11.07 -17.42
N TRP A 137 4.79 -10.83 -16.16
CA TRP A 137 3.80 -10.70 -15.10
C TRP A 137 3.06 -9.37 -15.19
N ASN A 138 1.73 -9.43 -15.26
CA ASN A 138 0.88 -8.24 -15.28
C ASN A 138 0.55 -7.80 -13.86
N ILE A 139 1.53 -7.33 -13.12
CA ILE A 139 1.42 -6.85 -11.75
C ILE A 139 2.48 -5.79 -11.49
N ASP A 140 2.14 -4.78 -10.67
CA ASP A 140 3.11 -3.78 -10.21
C ASP A 140 3.69 -4.16 -8.84
N PHE A 141 4.92 -3.71 -8.60
CA PHE A 141 5.56 -3.75 -7.28
C PHE A 141 5.52 -2.36 -6.67
N GLY A 142 4.85 -2.23 -5.54
CA GLY A 142 4.70 -0.97 -4.79
C GLY A 142 5.71 -0.83 -3.66
N LEU A 143 6.38 0.31 -3.58
CA LEU A 143 7.09 0.70 -2.38
C LEU A 143 6.26 1.71 -1.58
N GLU A 144 6.05 1.39 -0.31
CA GLU A 144 5.23 2.22 0.57
C GLU A 144 6.00 3.37 1.18
N THR A 145 5.34 4.54 1.27
CA THR A 145 5.87 5.67 2.03
C THR A 145 5.82 5.39 3.53
N MET A 146 6.93 5.63 4.25
CA MET A 146 7.14 5.18 5.63
C MET A 146 7.09 6.30 6.66
N GLY A 147 6.53 6.02 7.82
CA GLY A 147 6.34 6.98 8.92
C GLY A 147 7.50 7.11 9.90
N LYS A 148 8.52 6.22 9.87
CA LYS A 148 9.70 6.32 10.76
C LYS A 148 10.87 7.01 10.07
N GLN A 149 11.56 7.90 10.80
CA GLN A 149 12.76 8.58 10.30
C GLN A 149 13.89 7.61 9.91
N ALA A 150 13.97 6.46 10.59
CA ALA A 150 14.98 5.44 10.34
C ALA A 150 14.69 4.52 9.14
N SER A 151 13.47 4.57 8.59
CA SER A 151 13.06 3.74 7.45
C SER A 151 13.26 4.48 6.14
N PHE A 152 13.72 3.75 5.10
CA PHE A 152 13.60 4.19 3.72
C PHE A 152 12.12 4.32 3.36
N GLY A 153 11.78 5.34 2.58
CA GLY A 153 10.42 5.51 2.09
C GLY A 153 9.89 6.93 2.30
N THR A 154 10.73 7.97 2.11
CA THR A 154 10.18 9.29 1.78
C THR A 154 9.59 9.25 0.38
N LEU A 155 8.61 10.10 0.11
CA LEU A 155 7.98 10.17 -1.21
C LEU A 155 9.01 10.44 -2.31
N GLU A 156 9.97 11.33 -2.05
CA GLU A 156 11.03 11.69 -2.99
C GLU A 156 11.94 10.50 -3.32
N GLU A 157 12.35 9.75 -2.30
CA GLU A 157 13.20 8.56 -2.49
C GLU A 157 12.50 7.52 -3.37
N ILE A 158 11.21 7.27 -3.11
CA ILE A 158 10.42 6.32 -3.88
C ILE A 158 10.24 6.79 -5.33
N ILE A 159 9.92 8.07 -5.53
CA ILE A 159 9.80 8.67 -6.88
C ILE A 159 11.10 8.49 -7.67
N GLU A 160 12.27 8.73 -7.05
CA GLU A 160 13.55 8.58 -7.74
C GLU A 160 13.85 7.13 -8.16
N LEU A 161 13.38 6.14 -7.42
CA LEU A 161 13.48 4.74 -7.83
C LEU A 161 12.48 4.43 -8.96
N CYS A 162 11.24 4.88 -8.84
CA CYS A 162 10.18 4.65 -9.83
C CYS A 162 10.50 5.25 -11.20
N LYS A 163 11.21 6.38 -11.26
CA LYS A 163 11.69 6.95 -12.52
C LYS A 163 12.67 6.04 -13.29
N LYS A 164 13.36 5.16 -12.59
CA LYS A 164 14.45 4.33 -13.14
C LYS A 164 14.04 2.88 -13.38
N LEU A 165 12.99 2.41 -12.69
CA LEU A 165 12.58 1.01 -12.68
C LEU A 165 11.14 0.88 -13.16
N LYS A 166 10.95 0.20 -14.29
CA LYS A 166 9.64 -0.17 -14.79
C LYS A 166 8.99 -1.16 -13.83
N HIS A 167 7.66 -1.16 -13.73
CA HIS A 167 6.86 -1.97 -12.78
C HIS A 167 7.11 -1.64 -11.29
N LEU A 168 7.96 -0.67 -10.96
CA LEU A 168 8.04 -0.10 -9.62
C LEU A 168 7.15 1.14 -9.56
N VAL A 169 6.24 1.17 -8.60
CA VAL A 169 5.32 2.30 -8.42
C VAL A 169 5.30 2.75 -6.96
N PRO A 170 4.99 4.04 -6.69
CA PRO A 170 4.78 4.48 -5.32
C PRO A 170 3.48 3.90 -4.78
N TYR A 171 3.53 3.42 -3.54
CA TYR A 171 2.35 3.11 -2.74
C TYR A 171 2.24 4.16 -1.64
N LEU A 172 1.21 4.99 -1.73
CA LEU A 172 1.09 6.15 -0.85
C LEU A 172 0.44 5.75 0.48
N ASP A 173 1.06 6.09 1.60
CA ASP A 173 0.39 6.12 2.89
C ASP A 173 0.45 7.53 3.49
N PRO A 174 -0.65 8.30 3.40
CA PRO A 174 -0.74 9.63 3.99
C PRO A 174 -0.58 9.65 5.51
N ALA A 175 -0.96 8.59 6.23
CA ALA A 175 -0.78 8.51 7.67
C ALA A 175 0.71 8.43 8.02
N HIS A 176 1.46 7.62 7.29
CA HIS A 176 2.92 7.54 7.44
C HIS A 176 3.61 8.88 7.14
N ILE A 177 3.25 9.53 6.02
CA ILE A 177 3.80 10.86 5.68
C ILE A 177 3.48 11.87 6.78
N TYR A 178 2.22 11.92 7.24
CA TYR A 178 1.77 12.80 8.32
C TYR A 178 2.57 12.57 9.61
N ALA A 179 2.73 11.31 10.02
CA ALA A 179 3.52 10.96 11.20
C ALA A 179 4.99 11.38 11.07
N ARG A 180 5.61 11.08 9.89
CA ARG A 180 7.02 11.40 9.61
C ARG A 180 7.27 12.91 9.60
N GLN A 181 6.31 13.71 9.16
CA GLN A 181 6.36 15.16 9.11
C GLN A 181 5.85 15.83 10.42
N GLY A 182 5.77 15.07 11.52
CA GLY A 182 5.42 15.61 12.83
C GLY A 182 3.99 16.15 12.93
N GLY A 183 3.05 15.52 12.23
CA GLY A 183 1.63 15.89 12.27
C GLY A 183 1.24 16.93 11.23
N GLN A 184 2.00 17.05 10.14
CA GLN A 184 1.70 17.94 9.03
C GLN A 184 1.65 17.14 7.72
N ILE A 185 0.75 17.52 6.80
CA ILE A 185 0.67 16.94 5.47
C ILE A 185 0.15 17.97 4.46
N ASN A 186 0.74 17.99 3.28
CA ASN A 186 0.31 18.84 2.17
C ASN A 186 -0.04 17.96 0.97
N TYR A 187 -1.30 17.58 0.85
CA TYR A 187 -1.78 16.71 -0.23
C TYR A 187 -1.52 17.30 -1.62
N LYS A 188 -1.71 18.60 -1.81
CA LYS A 188 -1.43 19.27 -3.09
C LYS A 188 0.03 19.08 -3.51
N GLU A 189 0.96 19.21 -2.59
CA GLU A 189 2.40 19.03 -2.86
C GLU A 189 2.71 17.57 -3.20
N ILE A 190 2.13 16.62 -2.46
CA ILE A 190 2.28 15.19 -2.70
C ILE A 190 1.86 14.84 -4.14
N PHE A 191 0.67 15.25 -4.54
CA PHE A 191 0.17 14.98 -5.89
C PHE A 191 1.00 15.67 -6.97
N ASN A 192 1.44 16.92 -6.74
CA ASN A 192 2.33 17.62 -7.68
C ASN A 192 3.63 16.84 -7.92
N LYS A 193 4.22 16.26 -6.87
CA LYS A 193 5.43 15.43 -6.98
C LYS A 193 5.17 14.14 -7.76
N LEU A 194 3.99 13.53 -7.59
CA LEU A 194 3.62 12.30 -8.28
C LEU A 194 3.36 12.49 -9.79
N GLU A 195 2.98 13.69 -10.24
CA GLU A 195 2.69 13.96 -11.65
C GLU A 195 3.82 13.57 -12.60
N ILE A 196 5.08 13.68 -12.16
CA ILE A 196 6.25 13.33 -12.99
C ILE A 196 6.29 11.86 -13.41
N LEU A 197 5.61 10.98 -12.66
CA LEU A 197 5.57 9.54 -12.94
C LEU A 197 4.49 9.17 -13.96
N ASN A 198 3.58 10.10 -14.28
CA ASN A 198 2.47 9.88 -15.22
C ASN A 198 1.71 8.58 -14.95
N LEU A 199 1.38 8.32 -13.69
CA LEU A 199 0.73 7.09 -13.25
C LEU A 199 -0.69 6.98 -13.82
N LYS A 200 -1.05 5.82 -14.36
CA LYS A 200 -2.43 5.55 -14.81
C LYS A 200 -3.39 5.43 -13.63
N LYS A 201 -2.88 4.97 -12.50
CA LYS A 201 -3.63 4.73 -11.27
C LYS A 201 -2.71 4.88 -10.07
N LEU A 202 -3.26 5.40 -8.97
CA LEU A 202 -2.57 5.46 -7.69
C LEU A 202 -3.10 4.37 -6.75
N HIS A 203 -2.23 3.82 -5.92
CA HIS A 203 -2.59 2.95 -4.81
C HIS A 203 -2.21 3.62 -3.50
N SER A 204 -3.06 3.49 -2.50
CA SER A 204 -2.85 4.14 -1.21
C SER A 204 -3.39 3.31 -0.06
N HIS A 205 -2.66 3.29 1.06
CA HIS A 205 -3.27 3.06 2.36
C HIS A 205 -3.91 4.34 2.88
N PHE A 206 -4.78 4.20 3.87
CA PHE A 206 -5.23 5.30 4.69
C PHE A 206 -5.72 4.83 6.05
N SER A 207 -5.34 5.57 7.10
CA SER A 207 -5.82 5.39 8.47
C SER A 207 -5.59 6.66 9.29
N GLY A 208 -6.09 6.73 10.50
CA GLY A 208 -5.54 7.61 11.53
C GLY A 208 -4.22 7.04 12.06
N ILE A 209 -3.35 7.89 12.62
CA ILE A 209 -2.07 7.45 13.14
C ILE A 209 -1.65 8.20 14.40
N LYS A 210 -1.13 7.46 15.39
CA LYS A 210 -0.39 8.02 16.51
C LYS A 210 1.09 8.09 16.18
N TYR A 211 1.74 9.17 16.60
CA TYR A 211 3.17 9.39 16.37
C TYR A 211 3.82 10.07 17.57
N THR A 212 5.15 10.06 17.60
CA THR A 212 5.97 10.77 18.60
C THR A 212 6.81 11.81 17.86
N LEU A 213 6.82 13.05 18.34
CA LEU A 213 7.71 14.09 17.81
C LEU A 213 9.17 13.78 18.18
N VAL A 214 10.06 13.96 17.21
CA VAL A 214 11.51 13.80 17.37
C VAL A 214 12.28 15.06 16.94
N GLY A 215 11.57 16.15 16.70
CA GLY A 215 12.09 17.45 16.30
C GLY A 215 10.98 18.30 15.67
N ILE A 216 11.28 19.55 15.35
CA ILE A 216 10.35 20.45 14.66
C ILE A 216 10.05 19.87 13.26
N GLY A 217 8.77 19.65 12.95
CA GLY A 217 8.34 19.08 11.68
C GLY A 217 8.81 17.63 11.43
N ARG A 218 9.17 16.89 12.48
CA ARG A 218 9.65 15.51 12.38
C ARG A 218 9.04 14.64 13.45
N GLY A 219 8.58 13.44 13.05
CA GLY A 219 8.01 12.47 13.95
C GLY A 219 8.34 11.03 13.55
N ASN A 220 7.96 10.12 14.40
CA ASN A 220 7.96 8.68 14.14
C ASN A 220 6.59 8.11 14.43
N GLU A 221 6.06 7.34 13.49
CA GLU A 221 4.83 6.58 13.67
C GLU A 221 4.91 5.66 14.89
N ARG A 222 3.76 5.41 15.50
CA ARG A 222 3.59 4.46 16.61
C ARG A 222 2.67 3.32 16.22
N ASN A 223 1.43 3.64 15.95
CA ASN A 223 0.41 2.66 15.55
C ASN A 223 -0.74 3.33 14.81
N HIS A 224 -1.33 2.59 13.90
CA HIS A 224 -2.57 2.96 13.23
C HIS A 224 -3.73 2.98 14.24
N VAL A 225 -4.66 3.90 14.04
CA VAL A 225 -5.88 4.06 14.81
C VAL A 225 -7.04 4.39 13.87
N PRO A 226 -8.30 4.28 14.31
CA PRO A 226 -9.42 4.72 13.50
C PRO A 226 -9.27 6.18 13.05
N MET A 227 -9.69 6.50 11.83
CA MET A 227 -9.57 7.84 11.21
C MET A 227 -10.17 8.95 12.08
N LYS A 228 -11.23 8.64 12.86
CA LYS A 228 -11.88 9.61 13.78
C LYS A 228 -11.05 9.92 15.03
N ILE A 229 -10.02 9.13 15.33
CA ILE A 229 -9.22 9.27 16.56
C ILE A 229 -8.04 10.21 16.39
N ALA A 230 -7.40 10.17 15.21
CA ALA A 230 -6.22 11.00 14.92
C ALA A 230 -6.13 11.29 13.41
N GLY A 231 -5.39 12.34 13.04
CA GLY A 231 -5.11 12.65 11.65
C GLY A 231 -4.27 11.57 10.93
N PRO A 232 -4.07 11.74 9.63
CA PRO A 232 -4.41 12.92 8.81
C PRO A 232 -5.91 13.02 8.46
N ASP A 233 -6.33 14.19 7.92
CA ASP A 233 -7.72 14.41 7.49
C ASP A 233 -7.98 13.75 6.13
N PHE A 234 -8.90 12.77 6.10
CA PHE A 234 -9.29 12.08 4.87
C PHE A 234 -10.07 12.98 3.91
N LYS A 235 -10.90 13.89 4.42
CA LYS A 235 -11.72 14.76 3.57
C LYS A 235 -10.87 15.66 2.67
N GLU A 236 -9.76 16.16 3.18
CA GLU A 236 -8.81 16.96 2.39
C GLU A 236 -8.07 16.10 1.34
N PHE A 237 -7.75 14.84 1.67
CA PHE A 237 -7.20 13.89 0.70
C PHE A 237 -8.20 13.59 -0.42
N ALA A 238 -9.45 13.30 -0.07
CA ALA A 238 -10.53 13.05 -1.01
C ALA A 238 -10.78 14.22 -1.96
N LYS A 239 -10.78 15.47 -1.44
CA LYS A 239 -10.90 16.68 -2.26
C LYS A 239 -9.80 16.80 -3.31
N GLU A 240 -8.55 16.51 -2.94
CA GLU A 240 -7.44 16.60 -3.90
C GLU A 240 -7.52 15.51 -4.97
N ILE A 241 -7.94 14.28 -4.61
CA ILE A 241 -8.22 13.19 -5.56
C ILE A 241 -9.28 13.60 -6.58
N LEU A 242 -10.42 14.10 -6.11
CA LEU A 242 -11.54 14.53 -6.96
C LEU A 242 -11.15 15.68 -7.90
N LYS A 243 -10.45 16.67 -7.37
CA LYS A 243 -9.95 17.81 -8.14
C LYS A 243 -9.03 17.39 -9.29
N ARG A 244 -8.18 16.39 -9.07
CA ARG A 244 -7.22 15.90 -10.08
C ARG A 244 -7.78 14.79 -10.96
N LYS A 245 -8.98 14.31 -10.64
CA LYS A 245 -9.62 13.20 -11.35
C LYS A 245 -8.73 11.95 -11.39
N THR A 246 -8.05 11.66 -10.28
CA THR A 246 -7.10 10.54 -10.18
C THR A 246 -7.86 9.23 -10.02
N ASP A 247 -7.52 8.24 -10.84
CA ASP A 247 -7.93 6.85 -10.60
C ASP A 247 -7.14 6.31 -9.40
N ILE A 248 -7.83 5.80 -8.38
CA ILE A 248 -7.19 5.38 -7.13
C ILE A 248 -7.88 4.21 -6.48
N THR A 249 -7.08 3.32 -5.88
CA THR A 249 -7.54 2.33 -4.90
C THR A 249 -6.99 2.71 -3.54
N ILE A 250 -7.89 2.85 -2.54
CA ILE A 250 -7.54 3.20 -1.16
C ILE A 250 -7.91 2.04 -0.25
N ILE A 251 -6.94 1.54 0.47
CA ILE A 251 -7.07 0.44 1.43
C ILE A 251 -6.99 1.00 2.85
N SER A 252 -7.99 0.69 3.66
CA SER A 252 -7.99 1.04 5.09
C SER A 252 -7.06 0.14 5.88
N GLU A 253 -5.98 0.70 6.41
CA GLU A 253 -5.11 0.06 7.42
C GLU A 253 -5.53 0.35 8.86
N SER A 254 -6.73 0.84 9.03
CA SER A 254 -7.32 1.06 10.35
C SER A 254 -7.57 -0.26 11.08
N PRO A 255 -7.39 -0.31 12.41
CA PRO A 255 -7.71 -1.51 13.20
C PRO A 255 -9.20 -1.89 13.17
N ILE A 256 -10.07 -1.04 12.64
CA ILE A 256 -11.50 -1.31 12.44
C ILE A 256 -11.85 -1.56 10.95
N LEU A 257 -10.85 -1.82 10.12
CA LEU A 257 -10.91 -2.33 8.74
C LEU A 257 -12.01 -1.67 7.88
N GLU A 258 -13.05 -2.45 7.52
CA GLU A 258 -14.14 -2.02 6.63
C GLU A 258 -14.95 -0.85 7.19
N ILE A 259 -14.99 -0.67 8.51
CA ILE A 259 -15.73 0.43 9.12
C ILE A 259 -15.16 1.78 8.67
N ASP A 260 -13.83 1.93 8.67
CA ASP A 260 -13.20 3.12 8.13
C ASP A 260 -13.25 3.18 6.60
N SER A 261 -13.24 2.04 5.89
CA SER A 261 -13.48 2.03 4.44
C SER A 261 -14.88 2.55 4.07
N LEU A 262 -15.89 2.21 4.86
CA LEU A 262 -17.25 2.73 4.69
C LEU A 262 -17.33 4.23 5.03
N ALA A 263 -16.65 4.66 6.10
CA ALA A 263 -16.56 6.08 6.43
C ALA A 263 -15.86 6.91 5.33
N MET A 264 -14.82 6.35 4.68
CA MET A 264 -14.21 6.96 3.50
C MET A 264 -15.20 7.10 2.34
N LYS A 265 -16.02 6.05 2.12
CA LYS A 265 -17.06 6.05 1.09
C LYS A 265 -18.09 7.15 1.34
N GLU A 266 -18.59 7.26 2.57
CA GLU A 266 -19.53 8.32 2.97
C GLU A 266 -18.95 9.72 2.70
N ILE A 267 -17.66 9.95 3.01
CA ILE A 267 -16.99 11.24 2.74
C ILE A 267 -16.92 11.54 1.24
N PHE A 268 -16.65 10.56 0.39
CA PHE A 268 -16.69 10.76 -1.06
C PHE A 268 -18.10 11.05 -1.57
N GLU A 269 -19.13 10.37 -1.03
CA GLU A 269 -20.54 10.62 -1.37
C GLU A 269 -20.98 12.02 -0.93
N GLU A 270 -20.57 12.50 0.27
CA GLU A 270 -20.77 13.89 0.70
C GLU A 270 -20.11 14.91 -0.25
N LEU A 271 -19.02 14.52 -0.91
CA LEU A 271 -18.32 15.32 -1.93
C LEU A 271 -18.89 15.09 -3.34
N GLU A 272 -20.10 14.54 -3.45
CA GLU A 272 -20.87 14.32 -4.68
C GLU A 272 -20.25 13.29 -5.64
N TYR A 273 -19.31 12.44 -5.19
CA TYR A 273 -18.83 11.31 -5.98
C TYR A 273 -19.82 10.14 -5.90
N LYS A 274 -20.12 9.53 -7.06
CA LYS A 274 -21.00 8.35 -7.16
C LYS A 274 -20.17 7.12 -7.50
N PHE A 275 -20.21 6.13 -6.61
CA PHE A 275 -19.54 4.84 -6.79
C PHE A 275 -20.22 3.94 -7.80
#